data_5647be5bb5d13db975fb0bfd4016ec14
#
_entry.id   5647be5bb5d13db975fb0bfd4016ec14
#
_cell.length_a   1.000
_cell.length_b   1.000
_cell.length_c   1.000
_cell.angle_alpha   90.00
_cell.angle_beta   90.00
_cell.angle_gamma   90.00
#
_symmetry.space_group_name_H-M   'P 1'
#
loop_
_entity.id
_entity.type
_entity.pdbx_description
1 polymer ?
#
loop_
_entity_poly.entity_id
_entity_poly.type
_entity_poly.pdbx_seq_one_letter_code
_entity_poly.pdbx_strand_id
1 'polypeptide(L)'
;MRVRQLAALVFLIFALIPGVALAWRARHFEHLGYFHDDGMYWIAAKSLAEGTGYRILSLPGMPYQTKYPPGLPFLLSLVWKVSPQFPANLPWAMLIAAAMLPAFAWVSVRLLESWGCSRCAAMVVCAWMVLNPYIVLFGVSLMPELLVATLLGCCLLAAQKAVQQDSTRIALASGILGGLAYLTKTAAMPLLIAGPIWFALRRRSRLAWWFVAPLLASVVVWTTWSTRHTAPSTDAVTIYYTSYVGDYLLDLRRFEWVTFVWKNLPVFLSSIGNLLIPDMKEVPLIGQYFPRLVGLFAITGIVRRMRQDSIGLQHWFAGGYSLLVLVWQYPPNERFLIPILPLFAYGAQAEVRHLAAGVATAWRSDKRDQRAVAGMFAAIMAAVCLWASSMLVVAHLVLLPGIFSRYHAILASNRRVYEWINLNLAHAEPILTYYDAQTFLYTGHPAMRLPNFPKQYYRQDWHLVARTYAELPVFARSRRARYLLLGETDRDDPFLKGIVDWKKLTSGASYHLLVQQPMAEFYEIEPPR
;
A
#
# COMPACT_ATOMS: atom_id res chain seq x y z
N MET A 1 -29.83 17.74 14.43
CA MET A 1 -28.51 17.91 13.79
C MET A 1 -28.50 19.31 13.14
N ARG A 2 -27.44 20.15 13.33
CA ARG A 2 -27.37 21.49 12.72
C ARG A 2 -27.23 21.34 11.20
N VAL A 3 -27.84 22.23 10.41
CA VAL A 3 -27.85 22.20 8.93
C VAL A 3 -26.45 21.98 8.34
N ARG A 4 -25.42 22.66 8.86
CA ARG A 4 -24.01 22.48 8.44
C ARG A 4 -23.49 21.05 8.64
N GLN A 5 -23.89 20.36 9.71
CA GLN A 5 -23.48 18.98 9.97
C GLN A 5 -24.15 18.00 9.02
N LEU A 6 -25.42 18.26 8.67
CA LEU A 6 -26.14 17.46 7.69
C LEU A 6 -25.49 17.62 6.30
N ALA A 7 -25.22 18.86 5.87
CA ALA A 7 -24.55 19.14 4.59
C ALA A 7 -23.17 18.44 4.50
N ALA A 8 -22.35 18.52 5.55
CA ALA A 8 -21.05 17.85 5.58
C ALA A 8 -21.15 16.32 5.56
N LEU A 9 -22.17 15.73 6.21
CA LEU A 9 -22.44 14.29 6.15
C LEU A 9 -22.86 13.88 4.74
N VAL A 10 -23.78 14.62 4.14
CA VAL A 10 -24.23 14.39 2.75
C VAL A 10 -23.03 14.47 1.81
N PHE A 11 -22.17 15.49 1.95
CA PHE A 11 -20.95 15.61 1.16
C PHE A 11 -20.03 14.40 1.32
N LEU A 12 -19.82 13.90 2.55
CA LEU A 12 -19.00 12.71 2.78
C LEU A 12 -19.62 11.46 2.14
N ILE A 13 -20.94 11.29 2.22
CA ILE A 13 -21.64 10.18 1.57
C ILE A 13 -21.44 10.26 0.05
N PHE A 14 -21.62 11.43 -0.54
CA PHE A 14 -21.38 11.62 -1.99
C PHE A 14 -19.91 11.37 -2.36
N ALA A 15 -18.96 11.74 -1.50
CA ALA A 15 -17.55 11.48 -1.73
C ALA A 15 -17.18 9.98 -1.73
N LEU A 16 -17.96 9.13 -1.06
CA LEU A 16 -17.76 7.68 -1.08
C LEU A 16 -18.34 7.01 -2.34
N ILE A 17 -19.31 7.65 -3.02
CA ILE A 17 -19.99 7.08 -4.19
C ILE A 17 -19.01 6.67 -5.30
N PRO A 18 -18.02 7.50 -5.73
CA PRO A 18 -17.11 7.13 -6.80
C PRO A 18 -16.33 5.85 -6.47
N GLY A 19 -15.80 5.73 -5.24
CA GLY A 19 -15.06 4.55 -4.80
C GLY A 19 -15.94 3.30 -4.75
N VAL A 20 -17.15 3.40 -4.20
CA VAL A 20 -18.11 2.29 -4.14
C VAL A 20 -18.59 1.89 -5.53
N ALA A 21 -18.88 2.86 -6.40
CA ALA A 21 -19.30 2.60 -7.78
C ALA A 21 -18.19 1.91 -8.59
N LEU A 22 -16.93 2.35 -8.41
CA LEU A 22 -15.78 1.71 -9.06
C LEU A 22 -15.58 0.28 -8.52
N ALA A 23 -15.68 0.07 -7.21
CA ALA A 23 -15.62 -1.26 -6.61
C ALA A 23 -16.71 -2.19 -7.15
N TRP A 24 -17.94 -1.68 -7.29
CA TRP A 24 -19.02 -2.45 -7.89
C TRP A 24 -18.77 -2.81 -9.36
N ARG A 25 -18.29 -1.86 -10.15
CA ARG A 25 -17.92 -2.10 -11.56
C ARG A 25 -16.74 -3.06 -11.68
N ALA A 26 -15.73 -2.90 -10.82
CA ALA A 26 -14.52 -3.70 -10.82
C ALA A 26 -14.66 -5.08 -10.13
N ARG A 27 -15.79 -5.41 -9.52
CA ARG A 27 -15.96 -6.65 -8.76
C ARG A 27 -15.75 -7.94 -9.58
N HIS A 28 -15.95 -7.89 -10.87
CA HIS A 28 -15.70 -8.99 -11.80
C HIS A 28 -14.36 -8.86 -12.55
N PHE A 29 -13.60 -7.78 -12.30
CA PHE A 29 -12.29 -7.62 -12.88
C PHE A 29 -11.26 -8.35 -12.03
N GLU A 30 -10.62 -9.30 -12.63
CA GLU A 30 -9.58 -10.08 -11.99
C GLU A 30 -8.24 -9.35 -12.11
N HIS A 31 -8.14 -8.20 -11.46
CA HIS A 31 -6.92 -7.37 -11.43
C HIS A 31 -5.91 -7.82 -10.37
N LEU A 32 -5.98 -9.07 -9.97
CA LEU A 32 -4.96 -9.68 -9.12
C LEU A 32 -3.59 -9.60 -9.81
N GLY A 33 -2.59 -9.19 -9.05
CA GLY A 33 -1.23 -8.99 -9.56
C GLY A 33 -0.93 -7.55 -9.95
N TYR A 34 -1.88 -6.61 -9.81
CA TYR A 34 -1.58 -5.18 -9.96
C TYR A 34 -0.48 -4.74 -9.01
N PHE A 35 -0.60 -5.13 -7.74
CA PHE A 35 0.39 -4.87 -6.71
C PHE A 35 1.31 -6.06 -6.44
N HIS A 36 1.16 -7.18 -7.14
CA HIS A 36 1.76 -8.47 -6.83
C HIS A 36 1.33 -9.03 -5.45
N ASP A 37 1.45 -8.24 -4.39
CA ASP A 37 1.12 -8.63 -3.02
C ASP A 37 -0.35 -9.09 -2.89
N ASP A 38 -1.28 -8.47 -3.63
CA ASP A 38 -2.71 -8.81 -3.65
C ASP A 38 -2.95 -10.27 -4.08
N GLY A 39 -2.26 -10.72 -5.12
CA GLY A 39 -2.29 -12.11 -5.54
C GLY A 39 -1.71 -13.06 -4.49
N MET A 40 -0.63 -12.65 -3.81
CA MET A 40 -0.01 -13.44 -2.75
C MET A 40 -0.92 -13.58 -1.52
N TYR A 41 -1.65 -12.51 -1.14
CA TYR A 41 -2.67 -12.60 -0.08
C TYR A 41 -3.80 -13.56 -0.45
N TRP A 42 -4.24 -13.54 -1.72
CA TRP A 42 -5.31 -14.39 -2.21
C TRP A 42 -4.93 -15.87 -2.25
N ILE A 43 -3.69 -16.18 -2.69
CA ILE A 43 -3.14 -17.55 -2.67
C ILE A 43 -2.96 -18.06 -1.24
N ALA A 44 -2.44 -17.23 -0.33
CA ALA A 44 -2.30 -17.60 1.06
C ALA A 44 -3.66 -17.83 1.74
N ALA A 45 -4.69 -17.06 1.35
CA ALA A 45 -6.06 -17.27 1.78
C ALA A 45 -6.63 -18.61 1.28
N LYS A 46 -6.36 -18.99 0.02
CA LYS A 46 -6.71 -20.29 -0.55
C LYS A 46 -6.07 -21.42 0.26
N SER A 47 -4.79 -21.32 0.55
CA SER A 47 -4.05 -22.30 1.33
C SER A 47 -4.65 -22.52 2.73
N LEU A 48 -5.05 -21.44 3.41
CA LEU A 48 -5.73 -21.52 4.71
C LEU A 48 -7.11 -22.18 4.59
N ALA A 49 -7.86 -21.87 3.55
CA ALA A 49 -9.21 -22.41 3.35
C ALA A 49 -9.19 -23.90 3.05
N GLU A 50 -8.20 -24.38 2.29
CA GLU A 50 -8.01 -25.79 1.91
C GLU A 50 -7.38 -26.64 3.03
N GLY A 51 -6.95 -26.00 4.14
CA GLY A 51 -6.33 -26.72 5.26
C GLY A 51 -4.91 -27.21 4.98
N THR A 52 -4.26 -26.75 3.91
CA THR A 52 -2.87 -27.11 3.56
C THR A 52 -1.83 -26.38 4.42
N GLY A 53 -2.30 -25.56 5.37
CA GLY A 53 -1.49 -24.69 6.21
C GLY A 53 -1.40 -23.28 5.64
N TYR A 54 -0.42 -22.50 6.12
CA TYR A 54 -0.22 -21.13 5.64
C TYR A 54 0.96 -21.12 4.65
N ARG A 55 0.66 -21.38 3.37
CA ARG A 55 1.66 -21.66 2.32
C ARG A 55 1.51 -20.76 1.10
N ILE A 56 2.58 -20.67 0.32
CA ILE A 56 2.61 -20.03 -1.00
C ILE A 56 2.42 -21.13 -2.04
N LEU A 57 1.17 -21.41 -2.40
CA LEU A 57 0.81 -22.51 -3.29
C LEU A 57 1.34 -22.34 -4.72
N SER A 58 1.59 -21.09 -5.15
CA SER A 58 2.10 -20.78 -6.50
C SER A 58 3.57 -21.16 -6.70
N LEU A 59 4.34 -21.33 -5.64
CA LEU A 59 5.76 -21.63 -5.77
C LEU A 59 6.03 -23.13 -5.77
N PRO A 60 7.07 -23.59 -6.49
CA PRO A 60 7.55 -24.96 -6.38
C PRO A 60 7.84 -25.35 -4.92
N GLY A 61 7.39 -26.52 -4.50
CA GLY A 61 7.54 -27.00 -3.12
C GLY A 61 6.63 -26.32 -2.09
N MET A 62 5.78 -25.38 -2.52
CA MET A 62 4.76 -24.72 -1.70
C MET A 62 5.30 -24.30 -0.31
N PRO A 63 6.34 -23.42 -0.23
CA PRO A 63 6.93 -23.01 1.03
C PRO A 63 5.90 -22.31 1.91
N TYR A 64 6.16 -22.28 3.24
CA TYR A 64 5.32 -21.51 4.14
C TYR A 64 5.36 -20.01 3.85
N GLN A 65 4.22 -19.33 3.98
CA GLN A 65 4.12 -17.88 3.84
C GLN A 65 4.58 -17.20 5.14
N THR A 66 5.86 -16.91 5.25
CA THR A 66 6.49 -16.35 6.45
C THR A 66 6.78 -14.85 6.35
N LYS A 67 6.54 -14.25 5.17
CA LYS A 67 6.71 -12.82 4.91
C LYS A 67 5.48 -12.00 5.30
N TYR A 68 4.31 -12.37 4.80
CA TYR A 68 3.06 -11.63 5.05
C TYR A 68 2.33 -12.22 6.26
N PRO A 69 1.96 -11.41 7.27
CA PRO A 69 1.19 -11.91 8.40
C PRO A 69 -0.26 -12.28 7.98
N PRO A 70 -0.93 -13.17 8.75
CA PRO A 70 -2.13 -13.85 8.29
C PRO A 70 -3.44 -13.04 8.37
N GLY A 71 -3.44 -11.80 8.89
CA GLY A 71 -4.68 -11.07 9.19
C GLY A 71 -5.61 -10.88 7.98
N LEU A 72 -5.09 -10.34 6.86
CA LEU A 72 -5.89 -10.21 5.63
C LEU A 72 -6.16 -11.57 4.98
N PRO A 73 -5.17 -12.47 4.78
CA PRO A 73 -5.43 -13.81 4.26
C PRO A 73 -6.46 -14.62 5.06
N PHE A 74 -6.45 -14.50 6.38
CA PHE A 74 -7.46 -15.14 7.22
C PHE A 74 -8.88 -14.65 6.90
N LEU A 75 -9.07 -13.33 6.79
CA LEU A 75 -10.36 -12.74 6.42
C LEU A 75 -10.80 -13.20 5.02
N LEU A 76 -9.88 -13.20 4.05
CA LEU A 76 -10.15 -13.64 2.67
C LEU A 76 -10.37 -15.16 2.57
N SER A 77 -9.82 -15.96 3.48
CA SER A 77 -10.02 -17.42 3.49
C SER A 77 -11.48 -17.81 3.75
N LEU A 78 -12.25 -16.95 4.42
CA LEU A 78 -13.68 -17.16 4.62
C LEU A 78 -14.43 -17.16 3.27
N VAL A 79 -14.00 -16.33 2.32
CA VAL A 79 -14.55 -16.32 0.97
C VAL A 79 -14.25 -17.63 0.25
N TRP A 80 -13.01 -18.12 0.31
CA TRP A 80 -12.64 -19.40 -0.29
C TRP A 80 -13.41 -20.58 0.30
N LYS A 81 -13.72 -20.55 1.61
CA LYS A 81 -14.53 -21.60 2.25
C LYS A 81 -15.98 -21.61 1.78
N VAL A 82 -16.56 -20.43 1.53
CA VAL A 82 -17.96 -20.30 1.09
C VAL A 82 -18.09 -20.52 -0.42
N SER A 83 -17.12 -20.06 -1.19
CA SER A 83 -17.09 -20.15 -2.66
C SER A 83 -15.70 -20.58 -3.13
N PRO A 84 -15.42 -21.89 -3.28
CA PRO A 84 -14.07 -22.39 -3.57
C PRO A 84 -13.65 -22.26 -5.05
N GLN A 85 -14.53 -21.81 -5.93
CA GLN A 85 -14.26 -21.74 -7.36
C GLN A 85 -13.68 -20.38 -7.76
N PHE A 86 -12.47 -20.37 -8.27
CA PHE A 86 -11.85 -19.19 -8.90
C PHE A 86 -12.16 -19.20 -10.41
N PRO A 87 -12.49 -18.05 -11.01
CA PRO A 87 -12.54 -16.70 -10.46
C PRO A 87 -13.92 -16.29 -9.89
N ALA A 88 -14.91 -17.18 -9.84
CA ALA A 88 -16.29 -16.89 -9.41
C ALA A 88 -16.38 -16.33 -7.96
N ASN A 89 -15.39 -16.63 -7.12
CA ASN A 89 -15.33 -16.17 -5.73
C ASN A 89 -14.74 -14.75 -5.57
N LEU A 90 -14.08 -14.22 -6.59
CA LEU A 90 -13.41 -12.92 -6.51
C LEU A 90 -14.36 -11.75 -6.21
N PRO A 91 -15.60 -11.68 -6.76
CA PRO A 91 -16.53 -10.61 -6.41
C PRO A 91 -16.81 -10.49 -4.91
N TRP A 92 -16.87 -11.61 -4.19
CA TRP A 92 -17.09 -11.61 -2.74
C TRP A 92 -15.89 -11.03 -1.98
N ALA A 93 -14.67 -11.38 -2.41
CA ALA A 93 -13.46 -10.80 -1.84
C ALA A 93 -13.39 -9.27 -2.11
N MET A 94 -13.81 -8.84 -3.30
CA MET A 94 -13.87 -7.42 -3.67
C MET A 94 -14.90 -6.64 -2.86
N LEU A 95 -16.01 -7.26 -2.43
CA LEU A 95 -16.96 -6.63 -1.51
C LEU A 95 -16.34 -6.39 -0.12
N ILE A 96 -15.49 -7.31 0.36
CA ILE A 96 -14.74 -7.11 1.61
C ILE A 96 -13.79 -5.91 1.45
N ALA A 97 -13.03 -5.83 0.36
CA ALA A 97 -12.15 -4.69 0.08
C ALA A 97 -12.94 -3.37 0.01
N ALA A 98 -14.07 -3.36 -0.70
CA ALA A 98 -14.94 -2.19 -0.82
C ALA A 98 -15.49 -1.71 0.53
N ALA A 99 -15.82 -2.64 1.45
CA ALA A 99 -16.30 -2.31 2.79
C ALA A 99 -15.24 -1.63 3.67
N MET A 100 -13.94 -1.80 3.37
CA MET A 100 -12.87 -1.14 4.11
C MET A 100 -12.86 0.38 3.87
N LEU A 101 -13.32 0.85 2.72
CA LEU A 101 -13.32 2.29 2.41
C LEU A 101 -14.25 3.09 3.35
N PRO A 102 -15.55 2.76 3.51
CA PRO A 102 -16.40 3.45 4.49
C PRO A 102 -15.96 3.21 5.93
N ALA A 103 -15.37 2.04 6.27
CA ALA A 103 -14.81 1.80 7.60
C ALA A 103 -13.63 2.73 7.90
N PHE A 104 -12.70 2.89 6.96
CA PHE A 104 -11.59 3.84 7.03
C PHE A 104 -12.10 5.29 7.16
N ALA A 105 -13.12 5.66 6.36
CA ALA A 105 -13.72 6.99 6.43
C ALA A 105 -14.31 7.28 7.81
N TRP A 106 -15.08 6.36 8.36
CA TRP A 106 -15.68 6.49 9.68
C TRP A 106 -14.63 6.67 10.77
N VAL A 107 -13.61 5.82 10.80
CA VAL A 107 -12.52 5.90 11.78
C VAL A 107 -11.74 7.20 11.63
N SER A 108 -11.46 7.63 10.39
CA SER A 108 -10.75 8.89 10.13
C SER A 108 -11.51 10.11 10.64
N VAL A 109 -12.84 10.17 10.44
CA VAL A 109 -13.68 11.24 11.02
C VAL A 109 -13.55 11.26 12.54
N ARG A 110 -13.66 10.07 13.20
CA ARG A 110 -13.54 9.97 14.65
C ARG A 110 -12.16 10.38 15.18
N LEU A 111 -11.09 10.03 14.47
CA LEU A 111 -9.73 10.46 14.80
C LEU A 111 -9.59 11.99 14.72
N LEU A 112 -10.02 12.57 13.60
CA LEU A 112 -9.96 14.02 13.39
C LEU A 112 -10.77 14.78 14.47
N GLU A 113 -11.96 14.29 14.81
CA GLU A 113 -12.75 14.85 15.94
C GLU A 113 -11.99 14.74 17.26
N SER A 114 -11.37 13.59 17.55
CA SER A 114 -10.62 13.36 18.80
C SER A 114 -9.37 14.24 18.92
N TRP A 115 -8.83 14.71 17.77
CA TRP A 115 -7.70 15.65 17.71
C TRP A 115 -8.13 17.12 17.66
N GLY A 116 -9.41 17.42 17.89
CA GLY A 116 -9.94 18.78 18.01
C GLY A 116 -10.47 19.41 16.73
N CYS A 117 -10.64 18.65 15.65
CA CYS A 117 -11.40 19.14 14.51
C CYS A 117 -12.89 19.24 14.86
N SER A 118 -13.56 20.28 14.39
CA SER A 118 -15.03 20.28 14.42
C SER A 118 -15.56 19.15 13.53
N ARG A 119 -16.72 18.60 13.87
CA ARG A 119 -17.33 17.49 13.12
C ARG A 119 -17.50 17.81 11.63
N CYS A 120 -17.91 19.04 11.31
CA CYS A 120 -18.00 19.46 9.89
C CYS A 120 -16.63 19.44 9.21
N ALA A 121 -15.60 19.99 9.84
CA ALA A 121 -14.24 19.99 9.28
C ALA A 121 -13.71 18.56 9.13
N ALA A 122 -13.92 17.69 10.12
CA ALA A 122 -13.52 16.29 10.06
C ALA A 122 -14.17 15.55 8.88
N MET A 123 -15.49 15.75 8.66
CA MET A 123 -16.19 15.13 7.54
C MET A 123 -15.72 15.67 6.19
N VAL A 124 -15.46 16.97 6.05
CA VAL A 124 -14.96 17.57 4.80
C VAL A 124 -13.55 17.07 4.49
N VAL A 125 -12.65 17.07 5.50
CA VAL A 125 -11.28 16.55 5.32
C VAL A 125 -11.31 15.07 4.97
N CYS A 126 -12.16 14.28 5.61
CA CYS A 126 -12.31 12.87 5.31
C CYS A 126 -12.89 12.66 3.89
N ALA A 127 -13.88 13.43 3.47
CA ALA A 127 -14.43 13.39 2.11
C ALA A 127 -13.33 13.65 1.06
N TRP A 128 -12.47 14.63 1.31
CA TRP A 128 -11.31 14.90 0.47
C TRP A 128 -10.33 13.72 0.40
N MET A 129 -10.04 13.09 1.55
CA MET A 129 -9.17 11.91 1.62
C MET A 129 -9.74 10.73 0.82
N VAL A 130 -11.02 10.38 1.00
CA VAL A 130 -11.63 9.21 0.33
C VAL A 130 -11.86 9.41 -1.17
N LEU A 131 -11.87 10.66 -1.65
CA LEU A 131 -11.87 10.98 -3.07
C LEU A 131 -10.48 10.84 -3.71
N ASN A 132 -9.42 10.74 -2.94
CA ASN A 132 -8.07 10.60 -3.49
C ASN A 132 -7.97 9.29 -4.31
N PRO A 133 -7.44 9.33 -5.56
CA PRO A 133 -7.38 8.17 -6.46
C PRO A 133 -6.66 6.96 -5.86
N TYR A 134 -5.60 7.18 -5.08
CA TYR A 134 -4.89 6.09 -4.39
C TYR A 134 -5.77 5.41 -3.35
N ILE A 135 -6.54 6.18 -2.56
CA ILE A 135 -7.45 5.61 -1.57
C ILE A 135 -8.54 4.77 -2.24
N VAL A 136 -9.10 5.29 -3.35
CA VAL A 136 -10.09 4.55 -4.14
C VAL A 136 -9.49 3.26 -4.71
N LEU A 137 -8.27 3.32 -5.25
CA LEU A 137 -7.58 2.16 -5.81
C LEU A 137 -7.38 1.05 -4.76
N PHE A 138 -7.02 1.41 -3.51
CA PHE A 138 -6.90 0.44 -2.41
C PHE A 138 -8.26 -0.06 -1.90
N GLY A 139 -9.34 0.71 -2.07
CA GLY A 139 -10.71 0.27 -1.81
C GLY A 139 -11.24 -0.75 -2.82
N VAL A 140 -10.57 -0.90 -3.98
CA VAL A 140 -10.91 -1.88 -5.02
C VAL A 140 -9.81 -2.91 -5.25
N SER A 141 -8.92 -3.11 -4.29
CA SER A 141 -7.80 -4.07 -4.36
C SER A 141 -7.76 -4.95 -3.12
N LEU A 142 -7.29 -6.18 -3.24
CA LEU A 142 -7.13 -7.10 -2.11
C LEU A 142 -5.86 -6.79 -1.30
N MET A 143 -5.76 -5.55 -0.85
CA MET A 143 -4.59 -5.01 -0.17
C MET A 143 -4.89 -4.64 1.29
N PRO A 144 -3.93 -4.76 2.21
CA PRO A 144 -4.14 -4.58 3.65
C PRO A 144 -4.23 -3.13 4.11
N GLU A 145 -3.92 -2.14 3.25
CA GLU A 145 -3.67 -0.74 3.64
C GLU A 145 -4.87 -0.11 4.36
N LEU A 146 -6.08 -0.23 3.82
CA LEU A 146 -7.27 0.35 4.45
C LEU A 146 -7.68 -0.43 5.71
N LEU A 147 -7.50 -1.75 5.72
CA LEU A 147 -7.77 -2.57 6.91
C LEU A 147 -6.85 -2.20 8.06
N VAL A 148 -5.53 -2.15 7.80
CA VAL A 148 -4.55 -1.77 8.83
C VAL A 148 -4.76 -0.34 9.30
N ALA A 149 -5.06 0.61 8.41
CA ALA A 149 -5.37 2.00 8.78
C ALA A 149 -6.60 2.08 9.69
N THR A 150 -7.63 1.32 9.38
CA THR A 150 -8.85 1.23 10.20
C THR A 150 -8.56 0.64 11.59
N LEU A 151 -7.86 -0.49 11.66
CA LEU A 151 -7.49 -1.13 12.93
C LEU A 151 -6.58 -0.24 13.78
N LEU A 152 -5.59 0.41 13.18
CA LEU A 152 -4.72 1.38 13.86
C LEU A 152 -5.53 2.57 14.38
N GLY A 153 -6.42 3.12 13.58
CA GLY A 153 -7.28 4.22 14.01
C GLY A 153 -8.17 3.83 15.18
N CYS A 154 -8.79 2.64 15.15
CA CYS A 154 -9.56 2.10 16.28
C CYS A 154 -8.67 1.90 17.53
N CYS A 155 -7.44 1.40 17.35
CA CYS A 155 -6.46 1.26 18.42
C CYS A 155 -6.14 2.62 19.08
N LEU A 156 -5.84 3.64 18.28
CA LEU A 156 -5.53 4.99 18.77
C LEU A 156 -6.72 5.61 19.52
N LEU A 157 -7.93 5.49 18.99
CA LEU A 157 -9.15 5.97 19.65
C LEU A 157 -9.40 5.26 20.99
N ALA A 158 -9.24 3.93 21.00
CA ALA A 158 -9.39 3.14 22.22
C ALA A 158 -8.32 3.49 23.26
N ALA A 159 -7.05 3.71 22.86
CA ALA A 159 -5.98 4.13 23.75
C ALA A 159 -6.29 5.49 24.40
N GLN A 160 -6.75 6.46 23.62
CA GLN A 160 -7.16 7.78 24.15
C GLN A 160 -8.31 7.63 25.16
N LYS A 161 -9.33 6.85 24.83
CA LYS A 161 -10.47 6.58 25.71
C LYS A 161 -10.04 5.84 26.99
N ALA A 162 -9.09 4.92 26.89
CA ALA A 162 -8.54 4.21 28.05
C ALA A 162 -7.93 5.17 29.08
N VAL A 163 -7.17 6.17 28.60
CA VAL A 163 -6.59 7.21 29.47
C VAL A 163 -7.67 8.12 30.06
N GLN A 164 -8.65 8.53 29.28
CA GLN A 164 -9.74 9.41 29.73
C GLN A 164 -10.61 8.75 30.83
N GLN A 165 -10.85 7.44 30.72
CA GLN A 165 -11.70 6.67 31.64
C GLN A 165 -10.91 5.86 32.68
N ASP A 166 -9.58 5.92 32.67
CA ASP A 166 -8.68 5.09 33.48
C ASP A 166 -9.02 3.59 33.43
N SER A 167 -9.39 3.09 32.25
CA SER A 167 -9.94 1.76 32.05
C SER A 167 -8.95 0.77 31.47
N THR A 168 -8.60 -0.26 32.25
CA THR A 168 -7.75 -1.37 31.80
C THR A 168 -8.41 -2.21 30.72
N ARG A 169 -9.75 -2.39 30.78
CA ARG A 169 -10.50 -3.13 29.74
C ARG A 169 -10.37 -2.46 28.37
N ILE A 170 -10.46 -1.13 28.33
CA ILE A 170 -10.33 -0.37 27.08
C ILE A 170 -8.86 -0.36 26.61
N ALA A 171 -7.88 -0.30 27.55
CA ALA A 171 -6.46 -0.45 27.20
C ALA A 171 -6.16 -1.83 26.61
N LEU A 172 -6.73 -2.90 27.18
CA LEU A 172 -6.65 -4.26 26.64
C LEU A 172 -7.23 -4.33 25.22
N ALA A 173 -8.45 -3.81 25.01
CA ALA A 173 -9.09 -3.76 23.70
C ALA A 173 -8.24 -2.99 22.68
N SER A 174 -7.64 -1.87 23.08
CA SER A 174 -6.70 -1.10 22.26
C SER A 174 -5.48 -1.94 21.86
N GLY A 175 -4.88 -2.66 22.80
CA GLY A 175 -3.75 -3.56 22.52
C GLY A 175 -4.11 -4.72 21.61
N ILE A 176 -5.32 -5.31 21.74
CA ILE A 176 -5.83 -6.33 20.83
C ILE A 176 -5.97 -5.75 19.40
N LEU A 177 -6.55 -4.56 19.26
CA LEU A 177 -6.66 -3.88 17.97
C LEU A 177 -5.29 -3.58 17.35
N GLY A 178 -4.30 -3.17 18.16
CA GLY A 178 -2.92 -3.01 17.74
C GLY A 178 -2.29 -4.32 17.29
N GLY A 179 -2.55 -5.42 18.00
CA GLY A 179 -2.12 -6.78 17.63
C GLY A 179 -2.73 -7.25 16.31
N LEU A 180 -4.02 -7.02 16.10
CA LEU A 180 -4.70 -7.33 14.83
C LEU A 180 -4.14 -6.47 13.68
N ALA A 181 -3.84 -5.19 13.93
CA ALA A 181 -3.17 -4.33 12.95
C ALA A 181 -1.78 -4.89 12.58
N TYR A 182 -0.99 -5.35 13.57
CA TYR A 182 0.30 -5.99 13.34
C TYR A 182 0.16 -7.30 12.56
N LEU A 183 -0.80 -8.15 12.92
CA LEU A 183 -1.10 -9.39 12.19
C LEU A 183 -1.68 -9.14 10.79
N THR A 184 -2.13 -7.93 10.49
CA THR A 184 -2.52 -7.50 9.14
C THR A 184 -1.31 -6.97 8.37
N LYS A 185 -0.46 -6.17 9.00
CA LYS A 185 0.77 -5.61 8.43
C LYS A 185 1.80 -5.35 9.53
N THR A 186 2.96 -6.00 9.45
CA THR A 186 4.03 -5.89 10.47
C THR A 186 4.52 -4.46 10.69
N ALA A 187 4.26 -3.55 9.74
CA ALA A 187 4.57 -2.12 9.85
C ALA A 187 3.86 -1.42 11.04
N ALA A 188 2.87 -2.05 11.69
CA ALA A 188 2.29 -1.56 12.95
C ALA A 188 3.20 -1.76 14.18
N MET A 189 4.35 -2.43 14.03
CA MET A 189 5.32 -2.70 15.12
C MET A 189 5.75 -1.48 15.94
N PRO A 190 5.86 -0.24 15.40
CA PRO A 190 6.19 0.93 16.22
C PRO A 190 5.25 1.18 17.39
N LEU A 191 4.02 0.63 17.39
CA LEU A 191 3.12 0.69 18.55
C LEU A 191 3.70 0.07 19.83
N LEU A 192 4.59 -0.95 19.70
CA LEU A 192 5.26 -1.59 20.84
C LEU A 192 6.13 -0.61 21.64
N ILE A 193 6.63 0.42 21.00
CA ILE A 193 7.48 1.45 21.61
C ILE A 193 6.64 2.69 21.91
N ALA A 194 5.86 3.14 20.93
CA ALA A 194 5.06 4.36 21.03
C ALA A 194 4.00 4.28 22.14
N GLY A 195 3.33 3.13 22.29
CA GLY A 195 2.30 2.93 23.31
C GLY A 195 2.83 3.07 24.72
N PRO A 196 3.79 2.25 25.16
CA PRO A 196 4.39 2.33 26.49
C PRO A 196 4.93 3.72 26.83
N ILE A 197 5.69 4.35 25.90
CA ILE A 197 6.21 5.71 26.08
C ILE A 197 5.06 6.68 26.35
N TRP A 198 4.03 6.66 25.52
CA TRP A 198 2.91 7.59 25.67
C TRP A 198 2.12 7.38 26.96
N PHE A 199 1.83 6.13 27.35
CA PHE A 199 1.16 5.85 28.63
C PHE A 199 2.03 6.22 29.83
N ALA A 200 3.35 5.99 29.77
CA ALA A 200 4.29 6.38 30.82
C ALA A 200 4.34 7.90 30.99
N LEU A 201 4.43 8.67 29.90
CA LEU A 201 4.39 10.13 29.91
C LEU A 201 3.08 10.68 30.50
N ARG A 202 1.98 9.92 30.39
CA ARG A 202 0.69 10.24 31.03
C ARG A 202 0.58 9.70 32.46
N ARG A 203 1.66 9.14 33.04
CA ARG A 203 1.70 8.51 34.37
C ARG A 203 0.65 7.39 34.53
N ARG A 204 0.41 6.62 33.48
CA ARG A 204 -0.57 5.53 33.41
C ARG A 204 0.12 4.19 33.09
N SER A 205 1.19 3.86 33.79
CA SER A 205 1.98 2.63 33.55
C SER A 205 1.15 1.35 33.63
N ARG A 206 0.13 1.31 34.52
CA ARG A 206 -0.81 0.17 34.58
C ARG A 206 -1.53 -0.06 33.25
N LEU A 207 -1.99 1.01 32.59
CA LEU A 207 -2.66 0.90 31.27
C LEU A 207 -1.68 0.48 30.18
N ALA A 208 -0.41 0.88 30.29
CA ALA A 208 0.64 0.46 29.35
C ALA A 208 0.79 -1.08 29.28
N TRP A 209 0.77 -1.75 30.44
CA TRP A 209 0.86 -3.22 30.47
C TRP A 209 -0.33 -3.90 29.81
N TRP A 210 -1.55 -3.42 30.09
CA TRP A 210 -2.76 -3.97 29.45
C TRP A 210 -2.81 -3.70 27.94
N PHE A 211 -2.21 -2.62 27.47
CA PHE A 211 -2.04 -2.31 26.05
C PHE A 211 -0.98 -3.19 25.40
N VAL A 212 0.20 -3.30 26.02
CA VAL A 212 1.35 -3.97 25.41
C VAL A 212 1.19 -5.49 25.38
N ALA A 213 0.60 -6.09 26.43
CA ALA A 213 0.55 -7.54 26.55
C ALA A 213 -0.09 -8.25 25.33
N PRO A 214 -1.30 -7.88 24.86
CA PRO A 214 -1.90 -8.54 23.67
C PRO A 214 -1.17 -8.20 22.37
N LEU A 215 -0.65 -6.97 22.24
CA LEU A 215 0.15 -6.58 21.09
C LEU A 215 1.45 -7.39 21.02
N LEU A 216 2.18 -7.51 22.14
CA LEU A 216 3.40 -8.31 22.24
C LEU A 216 3.11 -9.79 21.99
N ALA A 217 2.01 -10.32 22.52
CA ALA A 217 1.59 -11.69 22.24
C ALA A 217 1.42 -11.92 20.73
N SER A 218 0.76 -11.01 20.03
CA SER A 218 0.61 -11.08 18.57
C SER A 218 1.96 -11.07 17.84
N VAL A 219 2.90 -10.23 18.29
CA VAL A 219 4.25 -10.14 17.72
C VAL A 219 5.03 -11.43 17.99
N VAL A 220 5.02 -11.93 19.23
CA VAL A 220 5.72 -13.16 19.61
C VAL A 220 5.18 -14.37 18.84
N VAL A 221 3.85 -14.52 18.77
CA VAL A 221 3.22 -15.63 18.04
C VAL A 221 3.62 -15.61 16.56
N TRP A 222 3.48 -14.45 15.89
CA TRP A 222 3.84 -14.35 14.48
C TRP A 222 5.34 -14.54 14.24
N THR A 223 6.19 -13.88 15.01
CA THR A 223 7.65 -13.99 14.84
C THR A 223 8.14 -15.42 15.11
N THR A 224 7.66 -16.04 16.19
CA THR A 224 8.00 -17.43 16.51
C THR A 224 7.54 -18.39 15.42
N TRP A 225 6.30 -18.22 14.94
CA TRP A 225 5.78 -19.04 13.84
C TRP A 225 6.60 -18.83 12.56
N SER A 226 6.81 -17.59 12.17
CA SER A 226 7.59 -17.23 10.97
C SER A 226 9.01 -17.78 11.01
N THR A 227 9.75 -17.58 12.11
CA THR A 227 11.13 -18.07 12.24
C THR A 227 11.23 -19.60 12.22
N ARG A 228 10.25 -20.31 12.80
CA ARG A 228 10.22 -21.77 12.77
C ARG A 228 9.91 -22.37 11.41
N HIS A 229 9.20 -21.63 10.54
CA HIS A 229 8.75 -22.12 9.24
C HIS A 229 9.50 -21.49 8.05
N THR A 230 10.34 -20.48 8.28
CA THR A 230 11.22 -19.96 7.22
C THR A 230 12.32 -20.99 6.95
N ALA A 231 12.30 -21.55 5.74
CA ALA A 231 13.37 -22.44 5.31
C ALA A 231 14.69 -21.65 5.19
N PRO A 232 15.81 -22.17 5.73
CA PRO A 232 17.11 -21.59 5.48
C PRO A 232 17.38 -21.58 3.97
N SER A 233 17.66 -20.41 3.43
CA SER A 233 17.94 -20.25 1.99
C SER A 233 18.94 -19.13 1.80
N THR A 234 19.88 -19.34 0.89
CA THR A 234 20.75 -18.27 0.32
C THR A 234 20.19 -17.75 -1.00
N ASP A 235 19.11 -18.32 -1.46
CA ASP A 235 18.47 -17.98 -2.71
C ASP A 235 17.64 -16.70 -2.61
N ALA A 236 18.02 -15.69 -3.39
CA ALA A 236 17.39 -14.38 -3.40
C ALA A 236 15.87 -14.43 -3.70
N VAL A 237 15.43 -15.32 -4.60
CA VAL A 237 14.01 -15.44 -4.96
C VAL A 237 13.21 -16.03 -3.79
N THR A 238 13.67 -17.13 -3.20
CA THR A 238 13.03 -17.72 -2.04
C THR A 238 12.96 -16.73 -0.87
N ILE A 239 14.06 -16.02 -0.61
CA ILE A 239 14.12 -14.98 0.44
C ILE A 239 13.14 -13.85 0.13
N TYR A 240 13.05 -13.40 -1.12
CA TYR A 240 12.09 -12.37 -1.55
C TYR A 240 10.65 -12.75 -1.20
N TYR A 241 10.25 -14.01 -1.43
CA TYR A 241 8.89 -14.46 -1.15
C TYR A 241 8.62 -14.76 0.33
N THR A 242 9.64 -15.14 1.10
CA THR A 242 9.46 -15.69 2.44
C THR A 242 9.93 -14.80 3.58
N SER A 243 10.74 -13.76 3.34
CA SER A 243 11.29 -12.98 4.44
C SER A 243 11.47 -11.50 4.10
N TYR A 244 10.82 -10.62 4.87
CA TYR A 244 11.11 -9.18 4.78
C TYR A 244 12.51 -8.83 5.27
N VAL A 245 12.88 -9.36 6.45
CA VAL A 245 14.16 -9.05 7.08
C VAL A 245 15.30 -9.69 6.31
N GLY A 246 15.14 -10.93 5.87
CA GLY A 246 16.13 -11.63 5.05
C GLY A 246 16.36 -10.91 3.72
N ASP A 247 15.30 -10.50 3.02
CA ASP A 247 15.40 -9.75 1.78
C ASP A 247 16.05 -8.37 2.00
N TYR A 248 15.72 -7.67 3.09
CA TYR A 248 16.34 -6.40 3.45
C TYR A 248 17.84 -6.56 3.76
N LEU A 249 18.23 -7.60 4.53
CA LEU A 249 19.62 -7.82 4.97
C LEU A 249 20.49 -8.49 3.89
N LEU A 250 19.86 -9.15 2.89
CA LEU A 250 20.60 -9.79 1.82
C LEU A 250 21.46 -8.76 1.08
N ASP A 251 22.78 -9.01 1.03
CA ASP A 251 23.77 -8.12 0.39
C ASP A 251 23.77 -6.67 0.91
N LEU A 252 23.24 -6.41 2.11
CA LEU A 252 23.23 -5.06 2.69
C LEU A 252 24.66 -4.61 2.98
N ARG A 253 25.08 -3.50 2.34
CA ARG A 253 26.38 -2.88 2.57
C ARG A 253 26.37 -2.05 3.86
N ARG A 254 27.53 -1.90 4.50
CA ARG A 254 27.66 -1.07 5.70
C ARG A 254 27.15 0.35 5.43
N PHE A 255 26.27 0.85 6.31
CA PHE A 255 25.63 2.17 6.21
C PHE A 255 24.75 2.41 4.98
N GLU A 256 24.42 1.40 4.18
CA GLU A 256 23.56 1.57 3.01
C GLU A 256 22.14 2.07 3.38
N TRP A 257 21.67 1.77 4.58
CA TRP A 257 20.43 2.30 5.13
C TRP A 257 20.40 3.85 5.16
N VAL A 258 21.55 4.52 5.31
CA VAL A 258 21.65 5.99 5.21
C VAL A 258 21.31 6.43 3.79
N THR A 259 21.82 5.71 2.80
CA THR A 259 21.49 5.95 1.38
C THR A 259 19.99 5.80 1.14
N PHE A 260 19.36 4.79 1.74
CA PHE A 260 17.91 4.63 1.63
C PHE A 260 17.16 5.83 2.22
N VAL A 261 17.53 6.31 3.41
CA VAL A 261 16.91 7.50 4.01
C VAL A 261 17.00 8.71 3.07
N TRP A 262 18.19 9.00 2.53
CA TRP A 262 18.39 10.14 1.62
C TRP A 262 17.60 10.03 0.32
N LYS A 263 17.54 8.85 -0.27
CA LYS A 263 16.78 8.60 -1.50
C LYS A 263 15.26 8.57 -1.24
N ASN A 264 14.85 8.07 -0.10
CA ASN A 264 13.45 7.93 0.28
C ASN A 264 12.80 9.23 0.79
N LEU A 265 13.56 10.14 1.39
CA LEU A 265 13.00 11.37 1.97
C LEU A 265 12.24 12.25 0.95
N PRO A 266 12.78 12.55 -0.24
CA PRO A 266 12.03 13.29 -1.25
C PRO A 266 10.77 12.56 -1.72
N VAL A 267 10.83 11.23 -1.86
CA VAL A 267 9.69 10.39 -2.27
C VAL A 267 8.63 10.38 -1.18
N PHE A 268 9.03 10.22 0.09
CA PHE A 268 8.15 10.28 1.25
C PHE A 268 7.35 11.59 1.30
N LEU A 269 8.03 12.73 1.12
CA LEU A 269 7.39 14.04 1.08
C LEU A 269 6.42 14.16 -0.11
N SER A 270 6.82 13.69 -1.30
CA SER A 270 5.96 13.69 -2.47
C SER A 270 4.72 12.82 -2.25
N SER A 271 4.87 11.64 -1.66
CA SER A 271 3.77 10.71 -1.41
C SER A 271 2.76 11.24 -0.38
N ILE A 272 3.22 12.00 0.64
CA ILE A 272 2.30 12.76 1.51
C ILE A 272 1.51 13.76 0.68
N GLY A 273 2.19 14.52 -0.18
CA GLY A 273 1.56 15.52 -1.03
C GLY A 273 0.52 14.91 -1.98
N ASN A 274 0.86 13.82 -2.66
CA ASN A 274 -0.02 13.12 -3.59
C ASN A 274 -1.27 12.52 -2.91
N LEU A 275 -1.15 12.12 -1.64
CA LEU A 275 -2.29 11.68 -0.84
C LEU A 275 -3.18 12.84 -0.36
N LEU A 276 -2.67 14.06 -0.34
CA LEU A 276 -3.43 15.26 0.05
C LEU A 276 -3.98 16.02 -1.16
N ILE A 277 -3.25 16.01 -2.27
CA ILE A 277 -3.64 16.67 -3.52
C ILE A 277 -3.37 15.68 -4.67
N PRO A 278 -4.26 15.55 -5.66
CA PRO A 278 -4.07 14.62 -6.77
C PRO A 278 -2.75 14.82 -7.52
N ASP A 279 -2.20 13.71 -8.00
CA ASP A 279 -0.89 13.62 -8.65
C ASP A 279 -0.75 14.54 -9.86
N MET A 280 0.40 15.20 -9.98
CA MET A 280 0.76 16.14 -11.05
C MET A 280 1.94 15.65 -11.91
N LYS A 281 2.20 14.35 -11.93
CA LYS A 281 3.40 13.78 -12.59
C LYS A 281 3.60 14.24 -14.05
N GLU A 282 2.52 14.59 -14.73
CA GLU A 282 2.56 15.01 -16.13
C GLU A 282 3.12 16.43 -16.34
N VAL A 283 3.26 17.24 -15.27
CA VAL A 283 3.84 18.59 -15.34
C VAL A 283 5.23 18.58 -14.73
N PRO A 284 6.34 18.57 -15.52
CA PRO A 284 7.66 18.17 -15.06
C PRO A 284 8.13 18.82 -13.75
N LEU A 285 8.34 20.12 -13.69
CA LEU A 285 8.85 20.78 -12.47
C LEU A 285 7.81 20.83 -11.36
N ILE A 286 6.56 21.13 -11.69
CA ILE A 286 5.45 21.25 -10.72
C ILE A 286 5.18 19.87 -10.11
N GLY A 287 5.09 18.81 -10.93
CA GLY A 287 4.85 17.45 -10.47
C GLY A 287 5.95 16.91 -9.57
N GLN A 288 7.18 17.40 -9.71
CA GLN A 288 8.30 16.98 -8.87
C GLN A 288 8.35 17.70 -7.53
N TYR A 289 8.14 19.00 -7.49
CA TYR A 289 8.40 19.82 -6.28
C TYR A 289 7.13 20.16 -5.51
N PHE A 290 6.02 20.40 -6.18
CA PHE A 290 4.78 20.83 -5.54
C PHE A 290 4.24 19.79 -4.53
N PRO A 291 4.19 18.48 -4.81
CA PRO A 291 3.79 17.49 -3.80
C PRO A 291 4.71 17.50 -2.58
N ARG A 292 6.02 17.72 -2.75
CA ARG A 292 6.96 17.83 -1.61
C ARG A 292 6.64 19.02 -0.73
N LEU A 293 6.31 20.17 -1.33
CA LEU A 293 5.90 21.36 -0.59
C LEU A 293 4.60 21.13 0.17
N VAL A 294 3.63 20.45 -0.43
CA VAL A 294 2.38 20.06 0.25
C VAL A 294 2.66 19.09 1.41
N GLY A 295 3.57 18.13 1.22
CA GLY A 295 4.01 17.23 2.30
C GLY A 295 4.67 17.97 3.45
N LEU A 296 5.58 18.91 3.16
CA LEU A 296 6.18 19.80 4.17
C LEU A 296 5.13 20.66 4.87
N PHE A 297 4.17 21.20 4.13
CA PHE A 297 3.06 21.98 4.66
C PHE A 297 2.23 21.18 5.68
N ALA A 298 1.93 19.92 5.38
CA ALA A 298 1.25 19.04 6.33
C ALA A 298 2.08 18.77 7.59
N ILE A 299 3.38 18.53 7.43
CA ILE A 299 4.30 18.31 8.58
C ILE A 299 4.41 19.57 9.44
N THR A 300 4.51 20.75 8.83
CA THR A 300 4.55 22.00 9.61
C THR A 300 3.29 22.20 10.45
N GLY A 301 2.12 21.84 9.91
CA GLY A 301 0.87 21.86 10.67
C GLY A 301 0.85 20.87 11.83
N ILE A 302 1.39 19.66 11.63
CA ILE A 302 1.55 18.70 12.74
C ILE A 302 2.45 19.30 13.84
N VAL A 303 3.63 19.83 13.46
CA VAL A 303 4.57 20.45 14.41
C VAL A 303 3.94 21.64 15.15
N ARG A 304 3.18 22.49 14.44
CA ARG A 304 2.44 23.60 15.04
C ARG A 304 1.46 23.10 16.11
N ARG A 305 0.70 22.05 15.81
CA ARG A 305 -0.25 21.46 16.76
C ARG A 305 0.46 20.79 17.93
N MET A 306 1.58 20.10 17.70
CA MET A 306 2.39 19.51 18.79
C MET A 306 2.93 20.57 19.76
N ARG A 307 3.16 21.81 19.31
CA ARG A 307 3.58 22.93 20.17
C ARG A 307 2.42 23.53 20.96
N GLN A 308 1.20 23.44 20.46
CA GLN A 308 0.00 24.00 21.08
C GLN A 308 -0.69 22.99 22.00
N ASP A 309 -0.72 21.73 21.58
CA ASP A 309 -1.40 20.64 22.25
C ASP A 309 -0.38 19.64 22.83
N SER A 310 -0.81 18.75 23.69
CA SER A 310 0.06 17.69 24.19
C SER A 310 0.31 16.64 23.08
N ILE A 311 1.55 16.13 23.03
CA ILE A 311 1.92 15.06 22.11
C ILE A 311 1.10 13.79 22.40
N GLY A 312 0.30 13.36 21.44
CA GLY A 312 -0.54 12.16 21.52
C GLY A 312 0.18 10.92 21.00
N LEU A 313 -0.43 9.74 21.25
CA LEU A 313 0.08 8.44 20.76
C LEU A 313 0.28 8.43 19.24
N GLN A 314 -0.60 9.11 18.49
CA GLN A 314 -0.50 9.22 17.02
C GLN A 314 0.82 9.82 16.56
N HIS A 315 1.38 10.79 17.29
CA HIS A 315 2.65 11.43 16.92
C HIS A 315 3.84 10.50 17.14
N TRP A 316 3.87 9.81 18.28
CA TRP A 316 4.89 8.81 18.58
C TRP A 316 4.87 7.66 17.60
N PHE A 317 3.67 7.15 17.32
CA PHE A 317 3.49 6.08 16.32
C PHE A 317 3.92 6.53 14.93
N ALA A 318 3.42 7.67 14.45
CA ALA A 318 3.75 8.17 13.12
C ALA A 318 5.25 8.47 12.96
N GLY A 319 5.93 8.96 14.01
CA GLY A 319 7.38 9.15 14.01
C GLY A 319 8.13 7.84 13.80
N GLY A 320 7.83 6.81 14.60
CA GLY A 320 8.44 5.47 14.47
C GLY A 320 8.10 4.79 13.14
N TYR A 321 6.85 4.93 12.68
CA TYR A 321 6.40 4.41 11.39
C TYR A 321 7.11 5.08 10.21
N SER A 322 7.24 6.40 10.24
CA SER A 322 7.95 7.16 9.21
C SER A 322 9.42 6.77 9.12
N LEU A 323 10.07 6.58 10.28
CA LEU A 323 11.46 6.11 10.32
C LEU A 323 11.58 4.72 9.67
N LEU A 324 10.69 3.78 10.03
CA LEU A 324 10.67 2.43 9.43
C LEU A 324 10.54 2.50 7.90
N VAL A 325 9.66 3.36 7.39
CA VAL A 325 9.42 3.51 5.95
C VAL A 325 10.61 4.18 5.25
N LEU A 326 11.27 5.14 5.90
CA LEU A 326 12.42 5.84 5.34
C LEU A 326 13.68 4.96 5.21
N VAL A 327 13.89 4.03 6.14
CA VAL A 327 15.04 3.11 6.08
C VAL A 327 14.79 1.92 5.15
N TRP A 328 13.57 1.75 4.63
CA TRP A 328 13.21 0.59 3.82
C TRP A 328 13.82 0.64 2.42
N GLN A 329 14.15 -0.52 1.86
CA GLN A 329 14.78 -0.67 0.53
C GLN A 329 13.86 -0.38 -0.67
N TYR A 330 12.58 -0.13 -0.43
CA TYR A 330 11.63 0.26 -1.48
C TYR A 330 11.23 1.72 -1.31
N PRO A 331 10.98 2.44 -2.41
CA PRO A 331 10.51 3.82 -2.34
C PRO A 331 9.21 3.90 -1.52
N PRO A 332 9.10 4.82 -0.57
CA PRO A 332 7.92 5.02 0.26
C PRO A 332 6.80 5.68 -0.55
N ASN A 333 6.20 4.91 -1.46
CA ASN A 333 5.06 5.38 -2.26
C ASN A 333 3.81 5.57 -1.37
N GLU A 334 2.75 6.10 -1.97
CA GLU A 334 1.50 6.51 -1.32
C GLU A 334 0.88 5.40 -0.46
N ARG A 335 0.96 4.13 -0.91
CA ARG A 335 0.39 2.99 -0.18
C ARG A 335 0.96 2.82 1.24
N PHE A 336 2.26 3.10 1.40
CA PHE A 336 2.90 2.97 2.71
C PHE A 336 2.43 4.04 3.71
N LEU A 337 1.90 5.16 3.24
CA LEU A 337 1.53 6.29 4.09
C LEU A 337 0.03 6.33 4.44
N ILE A 338 -0.79 5.49 3.81
CA ILE A 338 -2.23 5.40 4.10
C ILE A 338 -2.52 5.19 5.60
N PRO A 339 -1.77 4.32 6.35
CA PRO A 339 -2.03 4.11 7.77
C PRO A 339 -1.90 5.36 8.64
N ILE A 340 -1.10 6.34 8.23
CA ILE A 340 -0.86 7.60 8.95
C ILE A 340 -1.43 8.82 8.22
N LEU A 341 -2.13 8.62 7.11
CA LEU A 341 -2.74 9.70 6.32
C LEU A 341 -3.67 10.61 7.14
N PRO A 342 -4.54 10.11 8.04
CA PRO A 342 -5.38 11.01 8.85
C PRO A 342 -4.59 12.05 9.63
N LEU A 343 -3.36 11.74 10.08
CA LEU A 343 -2.51 12.69 10.79
C LEU A 343 -1.95 13.77 9.84
N PHE A 344 -1.54 13.40 8.62
CA PHE A 344 -1.10 14.39 7.64
C PHE A 344 -2.25 15.30 7.18
N ALA A 345 -3.43 14.73 6.98
CA ALA A 345 -4.63 15.52 6.65
C ALA A 345 -5.01 16.49 7.79
N TYR A 346 -4.86 16.05 9.05
CA TYR A 346 -5.01 16.91 10.22
C TYR A 346 -4.01 18.06 10.22
N GLY A 347 -2.73 17.78 9.95
CA GLY A 347 -1.68 18.78 9.85
C GLY A 347 -1.96 19.81 8.73
N ALA A 348 -2.30 19.33 7.54
CA ALA A 348 -2.65 20.21 6.43
C ALA A 348 -3.85 21.11 6.77
N GLN A 349 -4.90 20.56 7.38
CA GLN A 349 -6.07 21.31 7.83
C GLN A 349 -5.69 22.37 8.89
N ALA A 350 -4.77 22.06 9.80
CA ALA A 350 -4.30 23.00 10.80
C ALA A 350 -3.57 24.20 10.19
N GLU A 351 -2.70 23.96 9.18
CA GLU A 351 -2.02 25.03 8.45
C GLU A 351 -2.97 25.87 7.61
N VAL A 352 -3.92 25.23 6.90
CA VAL A 352 -4.96 25.96 6.16
C VAL A 352 -5.74 26.90 7.07
N ARG A 353 -6.13 26.41 8.26
CA ARG A 353 -6.83 27.26 9.25
C ARG A 353 -5.95 28.40 9.75
N HIS A 354 -4.68 28.17 10.00
CA HIS A 354 -3.72 29.19 10.45
C HIS A 354 -3.58 30.29 9.39
N LEU A 355 -3.37 29.88 8.13
CA LEU A 355 -3.25 30.82 7.01
C LEU A 355 -4.55 31.61 6.76
N ALA A 356 -5.70 30.92 6.81
CA ALA A 356 -7.00 31.57 6.66
C ALA A 356 -7.27 32.62 7.78
N ALA A 357 -6.85 32.33 9.02
CA ALA A 357 -6.93 33.31 10.11
C ALA A 357 -6.02 34.52 9.86
N GLY A 358 -4.79 34.30 9.36
CA GLY A 358 -3.87 35.37 8.97
C GLY A 358 -4.44 36.25 7.86
N VAL A 359 -4.98 35.62 6.82
CA VAL A 359 -5.67 36.34 5.71
C VAL A 359 -6.84 37.16 6.23
N ALA A 360 -7.69 36.58 7.09
CA ALA A 360 -8.83 37.29 7.66
C ALA A 360 -8.43 38.50 8.52
N THR A 361 -7.32 38.38 9.27
CA THR A 361 -6.76 39.46 10.05
C THR A 361 -6.18 40.58 9.17
N ALA A 362 -5.40 40.20 8.14
CA ALA A 362 -4.82 41.15 7.19
C ALA A 362 -5.90 41.85 6.34
N TRP A 363 -6.99 41.15 6.02
CA TRP A 363 -8.14 41.75 5.28
C TRP A 363 -8.86 42.82 6.09
N ARG A 364 -8.88 42.70 7.44
CA ARG A 364 -9.49 43.69 8.34
C ARG A 364 -8.55 44.85 8.71
N SER A 365 -7.31 44.80 8.26
CA SER A 365 -6.33 45.87 8.48
C SER A 365 -6.66 47.13 7.72
N ASP A 366 -6.39 48.30 8.28
CA ASP A 366 -6.54 49.58 7.59
C ASP A 366 -5.45 49.81 6.54
N LYS A 367 -4.37 49.04 6.56
CA LYS A 367 -3.24 49.16 5.62
C LYS A 367 -3.59 48.50 4.29
N ARG A 368 -3.59 49.33 3.20
CA ARG A 368 -3.92 48.89 1.82
C ARG A 368 -3.03 47.73 1.36
N ASP A 369 -1.72 47.77 1.67
CA ASP A 369 -0.76 46.75 1.27
C ASP A 369 -1.08 45.40 1.89
N GLN A 370 -1.47 45.37 3.19
CA GLN A 370 -1.85 44.11 3.88
C GLN A 370 -3.11 43.50 3.27
N ARG A 371 -4.10 44.32 2.90
CA ARG A 371 -5.31 43.85 2.20
C ARG A 371 -4.99 43.30 0.80
N ALA A 372 -4.08 43.96 0.06
CA ALA A 372 -3.65 43.48 -1.25
C ALA A 372 -2.94 42.13 -1.16
N VAL A 373 -2.01 41.95 -0.21
CA VAL A 373 -1.32 40.68 0.03
C VAL A 373 -2.31 39.60 0.46
N ALA A 374 -3.26 39.90 1.34
CA ALA A 374 -4.30 38.96 1.75
C ALA A 374 -5.19 38.53 0.57
N GLY A 375 -5.58 39.46 -0.29
CA GLY A 375 -6.35 39.19 -1.50
C GLY A 375 -5.61 38.30 -2.48
N MET A 376 -4.33 38.58 -2.74
CA MET A 376 -3.48 37.76 -3.58
C MET A 376 -3.34 36.33 -3.03
N PHE A 377 -3.09 36.18 -1.74
CA PHE A 377 -2.95 34.88 -1.09
C PHE A 377 -4.26 34.09 -1.14
N ALA A 378 -5.41 34.74 -0.87
CA ALA A 378 -6.73 34.12 -0.98
C ALA A 378 -7.01 33.65 -2.42
N ALA A 379 -6.64 34.45 -3.43
CA ALA A 379 -6.77 34.07 -4.85
C ALA A 379 -5.90 32.85 -5.20
N ILE A 380 -4.65 32.81 -4.74
CA ILE A 380 -3.76 31.65 -4.94
C ILE A 380 -4.36 30.38 -4.30
N MET A 381 -4.83 30.48 -3.06
CA MET A 381 -5.45 29.34 -2.38
C MET A 381 -6.71 28.86 -3.08
N ALA A 382 -7.57 29.77 -3.56
CA ALA A 382 -8.75 29.42 -4.34
C ALA A 382 -8.39 28.74 -5.66
N ALA A 383 -7.36 29.24 -6.37
CA ALA A 383 -6.85 28.62 -7.60
C ALA A 383 -6.32 27.20 -7.36
N VAL A 384 -5.55 26.98 -6.28
CA VAL A 384 -5.05 25.65 -5.90
C VAL A 384 -6.21 24.72 -5.56
N CYS A 385 -7.21 25.17 -4.81
CA CYS A 385 -8.39 24.35 -4.48
C CYS A 385 -9.20 23.99 -5.74
N LEU A 386 -9.43 24.95 -6.63
CA LEU A 386 -10.15 24.72 -7.89
C LEU A 386 -9.39 23.72 -8.76
N TRP A 387 -8.09 23.94 -8.93
CA TRP A 387 -7.24 23.05 -9.68
C TRP A 387 -7.24 21.61 -9.07
N ALA A 388 -7.04 21.46 -7.76
CA ALA A 388 -7.04 20.16 -7.11
C ALA A 388 -8.40 19.44 -7.25
N SER A 389 -9.51 20.19 -7.16
CA SER A 389 -10.84 19.65 -7.42
C SER A 389 -11.01 19.18 -8.86
N SER A 390 -10.49 19.94 -9.83
CA SER A 390 -10.50 19.54 -11.25
C SER A 390 -9.69 18.27 -11.49
N MET A 391 -8.53 18.15 -10.83
CA MET A 391 -7.70 16.94 -10.92
C MET A 391 -8.40 15.72 -10.32
N LEU A 392 -9.15 15.88 -9.21
CA LEU A 392 -9.99 14.79 -8.68
C LEU A 392 -11.03 14.33 -9.70
N VAL A 393 -11.70 15.27 -10.38
CA VAL A 393 -12.67 14.93 -11.43
C VAL A 393 -12.00 14.17 -12.57
N VAL A 394 -10.85 14.65 -13.07
CA VAL A 394 -10.08 13.97 -14.12
C VAL A 394 -9.64 12.57 -13.65
N ALA A 395 -9.17 12.45 -12.41
CA ALA A 395 -8.76 11.16 -11.86
C ALA A 395 -9.90 10.13 -11.85
N HIS A 396 -11.11 10.54 -11.48
CA HIS A 396 -12.27 9.65 -11.42
C HIS A 396 -12.90 9.35 -12.78
N LEU A 397 -12.90 10.31 -13.71
CA LEU A 397 -13.54 10.14 -15.02
C LEU A 397 -12.60 9.57 -16.09
N VAL A 398 -11.29 9.75 -15.94
CA VAL A 398 -10.31 9.38 -16.97
C VAL A 398 -9.25 8.41 -16.44
N LEU A 399 -8.51 8.79 -15.37
CA LEU A 399 -7.33 8.01 -14.94
C LEU A 399 -7.71 6.64 -14.37
N LEU A 400 -8.59 6.58 -13.37
CA LEU A 400 -9.00 5.32 -12.76
C LEU A 400 -9.69 4.38 -13.77
N PRO A 401 -10.68 4.83 -14.57
CA PRO A 401 -11.24 3.98 -15.63
C PRO A 401 -10.20 3.52 -16.65
N GLY A 402 -9.24 4.38 -17.01
CA GLY A 402 -8.15 4.04 -17.92
C GLY A 402 -7.25 2.94 -17.37
N ILE A 403 -6.86 3.03 -16.10
CA ILE A 403 -6.08 1.99 -15.41
C ILE A 403 -6.83 0.65 -15.47
N PHE A 404 -8.11 0.62 -15.12
CA PHE A 404 -8.90 -0.62 -15.14
C PHE A 404 -9.10 -1.18 -16.54
N SER A 405 -9.34 -0.32 -17.55
CA SER A 405 -9.46 -0.76 -18.94
C SER A 405 -8.17 -1.39 -19.46
N ARG A 406 -7.02 -0.78 -19.16
CA ARG A 406 -5.70 -1.34 -19.52
C ARG A 406 -5.48 -2.70 -18.85
N TYR A 407 -5.81 -2.79 -17.56
CA TYR A 407 -5.69 -4.05 -16.81
C TYR A 407 -6.58 -5.15 -17.38
N HIS A 408 -7.81 -4.81 -17.75
CA HIS A 408 -8.71 -5.76 -18.40
C HIS A 408 -8.15 -6.27 -19.74
N ALA A 409 -7.53 -5.40 -20.54
CA ALA A 409 -6.90 -5.80 -21.80
C ALA A 409 -5.68 -6.72 -21.58
N ILE A 410 -4.84 -6.41 -20.58
CA ILE A 410 -3.72 -7.27 -20.19
C ILE A 410 -4.23 -8.65 -19.75
N LEU A 411 -5.23 -8.69 -18.88
CA LEU A 411 -5.81 -9.95 -18.42
C LEU A 411 -6.43 -10.76 -19.56
N ALA A 412 -7.12 -10.11 -20.50
CA ALA A 412 -7.70 -10.78 -21.67
C ALA A 412 -6.63 -11.44 -22.54
N SER A 413 -5.48 -10.77 -22.71
CA SER A 413 -4.31 -11.35 -23.39
C SER A 413 -3.73 -12.54 -22.61
N ASN A 414 -3.54 -12.39 -21.31
CA ASN A 414 -3.00 -13.45 -20.46
C ASN A 414 -3.92 -14.67 -20.41
N ARG A 415 -5.24 -14.49 -20.34
CA ARG A 415 -6.22 -15.60 -20.33
C ARG A 415 -6.09 -16.50 -21.56
N ARG A 416 -5.89 -15.94 -22.75
CA ARG A 416 -5.68 -16.76 -23.97
C ARG A 416 -4.40 -17.60 -23.87
N VAL A 417 -3.36 -17.06 -23.22
CA VAL A 417 -2.14 -17.83 -22.93
C VAL A 417 -2.43 -18.90 -21.88
N TYR A 418 -3.19 -18.60 -20.82
CA TYR A 418 -3.57 -19.60 -19.80
C TYR A 418 -4.42 -20.73 -20.38
N GLU A 419 -5.35 -20.42 -21.28
CA GLU A 419 -6.15 -21.42 -22.00
C GLU A 419 -5.24 -22.34 -22.83
N TRP A 420 -4.28 -21.77 -23.54
CA TRP A 420 -3.31 -22.55 -24.31
C TRP A 420 -2.44 -23.43 -23.40
N ILE A 421 -1.95 -22.91 -22.27
CA ILE A 421 -1.17 -23.64 -21.27
C ILE A 421 -1.98 -24.86 -20.77
N ASN A 422 -3.23 -24.66 -20.40
CA ASN A 422 -4.11 -25.71 -19.86
C ASN A 422 -4.37 -26.83 -20.89
N LEU A 423 -4.35 -26.52 -22.18
CA LEU A 423 -4.59 -27.47 -23.24
C LEU A 423 -3.33 -28.23 -23.67
N ASN A 424 -2.14 -27.63 -23.52
CA ASN A 424 -0.93 -28.14 -24.17
C ASN A 424 0.18 -28.55 -23.18
N LEU A 425 0.13 -28.14 -21.93
CA LEU A 425 1.21 -28.41 -20.97
C LEU A 425 0.74 -29.31 -19.81
N ALA A 426 1.64 -30.18 -19.35
CA ALA A 426 1.44 -30.92 -18.11
C ALA A 426 1.78 -30.05 -16.89
N HIS A 427 1.03 -30.18 -15.80
CA HIS A 427 1.04 -29.27 -14.63
C HIS A 427 2.33 -29.23 -13.80
N ALA A 428 3.43 -29.85 -14.20
CA ALA A 428 4.60 -30.05 -13.34
C ALA A 428 5.68 -28.95 -13.44
N GLU A 429 5.73 -28.17 -14.53
CA GLU A 429 6.86 -27.29 -14.82
C GLU A 429 6.59 -25.85 -14.43
N PRO A 430 7.51 -25.20 -13.65
CA PRO A 430 7.34 -23.81 -13.23
C PRO A 430 7.43 -22.82 -14.40
N ILE A 431 6.63 -21.77 -14.32
CA ILE A 431 6.59 -20.67 -15.29
C ILE A 431 7.20 -19.41 -14.66
N LEU A 432 8.15 -18.78 -15.35
CA LEU A 432 8.67 -17.46 -14.98
C LEU A 432 7.75 -16.37 -15.52
N THR A 433 7.29 -15.47 -14.67
CA THR A 433 6.40 -14.37 -15.06
C THR A 433 6.26 -13.32 -13.97
N TYR A 434 5.94 -12.08 -14.32
CA TYR A 434 5.48 -11.08 -13.36
C TYR A 434 4.12 -11.47 -12.74
N TYR A 435 3.27 -12.14 -13.50
CA TYR A 435 1.90 -12.51 -13.12
C TYR A 435 1.83 -13.90 -12.46
N ASP A 436 2.79 -14.22 -11.61
CA ASP A 436 2.93 -15.55 -10.98
C ASP A 436 1.66 -16.02 -10.25
N ALA A 437 1.04 -15.15 -9.44
CA ALA A 437 -0.19 -15.47 -8.74
C ALA A 437 -1.36 -15.76 -9.69
N GLN A 438 -1.54 -14.93 -10.73
CA GLN A 438 -2.59 -15.15 -11.73
C GLN A 438 -2.35 -16.44 -12.51
N THR A 439 -1.12 -16.64 -12.99
CA THR A 439 -0.74 -17.84 -13.75
C THR A 439 -1.08 -19.10 -12.96
N PHE A 440 -0.70 -19.15 -11.68
CA PHE A 440 -1.05 -20.28 -10.82
C PHE A 440 -2.57 -20.46 -10.65
N LEU A 441 -3.30 -19.38 -10.39
CA LEU A 441 -4.74 -19.45 -10.13
C LEU A 441 -5.54 -19.90 -11.36
N TYR A 442 -5.11 -19.54 -12.58
CA TYR A 442 -5.79 -19.91 -13.82
C TYR A 442 -5.33 -21.25 -14.39
N THR A 443 -4.09 -21.66 -14.15
CA THR A 443 -3.51 -22.82 -14.81
C THR A 443 -3.18 -23.98 -13.87
N GLY A 444 -3.06 -23.71 -12.56
CA GLY A 444 -2.54 -24.68 -11.59
C GLY A 444 -1.03 -24.92 -11.69
N HIS A 445 -0.34 -24.35 -12.70
CA HIS A 445 1.12 -24.47 -12.82
C HIS A 445 1.82 -23.65 -11.75
N PRO A 446 2.89 -24.18 -11.14
CA PRO A 446 3.77 -23.37 -10.31
C PRO A 446 4.28 -22.17 -11.12
N ALA A 447 4.31 -21.00 -10.52
CA ALA A 447 4.77 -19.79 -11.17
C ALA A 447 5.56 -18.91 -10.21
N MET A 448 6.60 -18.25 -10.70
CA MET A 448 7.45 -17.36 -9.91
C MET A 448 7.90 -16.15 -10.72
N ARG A 449 8.23 -15.09 -10.00
CA ARG A 449 8.71 -13.86 -10.62
C ARG A 449 10.08 -14.00 -11.26
N LEU A 450 10.29 -13.16 -12.26
CA LEU A 450 11.60 -12.83 -12.80
C LEU A 450 12.50 -12.22 -11.72
N PRO A 451 13.82 -12.21 -11.89
CA PRO A 451 14.73 -11.57 -10.95
C PRO A 451 14.32 -10.12 -10.64
N ASN A 452 14.27 -9.77 -9.35
CA ASN A 452 13.94 -8.43 -8.90
C ASN A 452 15.08 -7.87 -8.04
N PHE A 453 15.50 -6.64 -8.34
CA PHE A 453 16.70 -6.03 -7.76
C PHE A 453 16.45 -4.64 -7.16
N PRO A 454 15.59 -4.49 -6.13
CA PRO A 454 15.27 -3.17 -5.59
C PRO A 454 16.52 -2.42 -5.08
N LYS A 455 17.48 -3.09 -4.44
CA LYS A 455 18.72 -2.47 -3.96
C LYS A 455 19.63 -1.98 -5.09
N GLN A 456 19.72 -2.75 -6.18
CA GLN A 456 20.53 -2.37 -7.34
C GLN A 456 20.03 -1.08 -7.99
N TYR A 457 18.70 -0.81 -7.92
CA TYR A 457 18.17 0.48 -8.31
C TYR A 457 18.75 1.65 -7.50
N TYR A 458 18.84 1.52 -6.18
CA TYR A 458 19.46 2.53 -5.32
C TYR A 458 20.97 2.66 -5.55
N ARG A 459 21.65 1.54 -5.86
CA ARG A 459 23.07 1.50 -6.21
C ARG A 459 23.36 1.96 -7.62
N GLN A 460 22.34 2.03 -8.48
CA GLN A 460 22.49 2.28 -9.92
C GLN A 460 23.40 1.26 -10.62
N ASP A 461 23.35 0.01 -10.15
CA ASP A 461 24.17 -1.10 -10.65
C ASP A 461 23.50 -1.77 -11.85
N TRP A 462 23.34 -0.98 -12.92
CA TRP A 462 22.62 -1.39 -14.13
C TRP A 462 23.32 -2.52 -14.90
N HIS A 463 24.65 -2.62 -14.77
CA HIS A 463 25.41 -3.72 -15.36
C HIS A 463 25.05 -5.07 -14.75
N LEU A 464 24.90 -5.12 -13.42
CA LEU A 464 24.47 -6.34 -12.74
C LEU A 464 23.03 -6.73 -13.15
N VAL A 465 22.13 -5.77 -13.24
CA VAL A 465 20.76 -6.00 -13.70
C VAL A 465 20.76 -6.54 -15.14
N ALA A 466 21.41 -5.86 -16.07
CA ALA A 466 21.49 -6.27 -17.47
C ALA A 466 22.08 -7.68 -17.63
N ARG A 467 23.18 -7.98 -16.91
CA ARG A 467 23.82 -9.30 -16.92
C ARG A 467 22.88 -10.40 -16.42
N THR A 468 22.17 -10.17 -15.31
CA THR A 468 21.26 -11.18 -14.77
C THR A 468 20.12 -11.52 -15.74
N TYR A 469 19.59 -10.51 -16.44
CA TYR A 469 18.60 -10.76 -17.47
C TYR A 469 19.18 -11.40 -18.74
N ALA A 470 20.42 -11.08 -19.11
CA ALA A 470 21.12 -11.78 -20.20
C ALA A 470 21.36 -13.28 -19.87
N GLU A 471 21.55 -13.60 -18.58
CA GLU A 471 21.73 -14.96 -18.08
C GLU A 471 20.38 -15.61 -17.64
N LEU A 472 19.23 -15.09 -18.08
CA LEU A 472 17.90 -15.60 -17.70
C LEU A 472 17.70 -17.10 -18.00
N PRO A 473 18.23 -17.71 -19.09
CA PRO A 473 18.15 -19.17 -19.27
C PRO A 473 18.89 -19.98 -18.20
N VAL A 474 20.03 -19.47 -17.69
CA VAL A 474 20.76 -20.07 -16.56
C VAL A 474 19.94 -19.97 -15.27
N PHE A 475 19.34 -18.82 -15.04
CA PHE A 475 18.41 -18.60 -13.91
C PHE A 475 17.21 -19.55 -14.00
N ALA A 476 16.57 -19.66 -15.15
CA ALA A 476 15.44 -20.56 -15.37
C ALA A 476 15.81 -22.02 -15.07
N ARG A 477 16.97 -22.48 -15.55
CA ARG A 477 17.50 -23.83 -15.25
C ARG A 477 17.67 -24.04 -13.75
N SER A 478 18.25 -23.08 -13.03
CA SER A 478 18.45 -23.18 -11.58
C SER A 478 17.13 -23.33 -10.81
N ARG A 479 16.01 -22.89 -11.39
CA ARG A 479 14.65 -22.98 -10.87
C ARG A 479 13.84 -24.14 -11.44
N ARG A 480 14.40 -24.95 -12.31
CA ARG A 480 13.68 -25.97 -13.09
C ARG A 480 12.50 -25.36 -13.85
N ALA A 481 12.57 -24.07 -14.18
CA ALA A 481 11.56 -23.37 -14.97
C ALA A 481 11.90 -23.54 -16.45
N ARG A 482 10.92 -23.99 -17.22
CA ARG A 482 11.07 -24.22 -18.65
C ARG A 482 10.36 -23.17 -19.49
N TYR A 483 9.46 -22.41 -18.89
CA TYR A 483 8.63 -21.46 -19.60
C TYR A 483 8.76 -20.06 -19.07
N LEU A 484 8.57 -19.08 -19.98
CA LEU A 484 8.53 -17.66 -19.70
C LEU A 484 7.25 -17.07 -20.26
N LEU A 485 6.42 -16.51 -19.41
CA LEU A 485 5.31 -15.64 -19.81
C LEU A 485 5.74 -14.19 -19.63
N LEU A 486 5.96 -13.51 -20.74
CA LEU A 486 6.37 -12.12 -20.80
C LEU A 486 5.15 -11.24 -21.10
N GLY A 487 4.75 -10.43 -20.16
CA GLY A 487 3.62 -9.54 -20.29
C GLY A 487 4.00 -8.08 -20.53
N GLU A 488 3.01 -7.23 -20.69
CA GLU A 488 3.22 -5.80 -20.86
C GLU A 488 3.90 -5.17 -19.62
N THR A 489 3.54 -5.63 -18.42
CA THR A 489 4.13 -5.12 -17.17
C THR A 489 5.63 -5.41 -17.09
N ASP A 490 6.12 -6.54 -17.62
CA ASP A 490 7.54 -6.84 -17.67
C ASP A 490 8.28 -5.89 -18.61
N ARG A 491 7.68 -5.56 -19.76
CA ARG A 491 8.28 -4.67 -20.76
C ARG A 491 8.28 -3.21 -20.36
N ASP A 492 7.25 -2.80 -19.63
CA ASP A 492 7.06 -1.42 -19.16
C ASP A 492 7.59 -1.19 -17.74
N ASP A 493 8.23 -2.19 -17.12
CA ASP A 493 8.82 -2.03 -15.79
C ASP A 493 9.82 -0.86 -15.81
N PRO A 494 9.57 0.22 -15.04
CA PRO A 494 10.41 1.41 -15.04
C PRO A 494 11.86 1.13 -14.59
N PHE A 495 12.10 0.04 -13.87
CA PHE A 495 13.44 -0.39 -13.45
C PHE A 495 14.20 -1.13 -14.54
N LEU A 496 13.50 -1.70 -15.53
CA LEU A 496 14.08 -2.51 -16.60
C LEU A 496 14.11 -1.76 -17.94
N LYS A 497 13.26 -0.75 -18.07
CA LYS A 497 13.11 0.03 -19.31
C LYS A 497 14.44 0.72 -19.69
N GLY A 498 14.93 0.43 -20.89
CA GLY A 498 16.22 0.93 -21.39
C GLY A 498 17.45 0.15 -20.92
N ILE A 499 17.27 -0.86 -20.03
CA ILE A 499 18.36 -1.73 -19.56
C ILE A 499 18.24 -3.11 -20.18
N VAL A 500 17.02 -3.67 -20.25
CA VAL A 500 16.71 -4.96 -20.83
C VAL A 500 16.04 -4.74 -22.19
N ASP A 501 16.70 -5.13 -23.25
CA ASP A 501 16.11 -5.22 -24.58
C ASP A 501 15.43 -6.58 -24.74
N TRP A 502 14.15 -6.64 -24.43
CA TRP A 502 13.36 -7.85 -24.45
C TRP A 502 13.30 -8.49 -25.84
N LYS A 503 13.24 -7.69 -26.91
CA LYS A 503 13.21 -8.22 -28.29
C LYS A 503 14.52 -8.93 -28.62
N LYS A 504 15.65 -8.30 -28.28
CA LYS A 504 16.98 -8.89 -28.49
C LYS A 504 17.17 -10.14 -27.62
N LEU A 505 16.70 -10.11 -26.36
CA LEU A 505 16.81 -11.23 -25.45
C LEU A 505 16.03 -12.44 -25.99
N THR A 506 14.76 -12.27 -26.35
CA THR A 506 13.88 -13.35 -26.79
C THR A 506 14.10 -13.79 -28.24
N SER A 507 14.89 -13.05 -29.05
CA SER A 507 15.34 -13.49 -30.37
C SER A 507 16.53 -14.47 -30.32
N GLY A 508 17.12 -14.69 -29.13
CA GLY A 508 18.21 -15.65 -28.97
C GLY A 508 17.75 -17.11 -29.13
N ALA A 509 18.70 -17.97 -29.54
CA ALA A 509 18.42 -19.40 -29.83
C ALA A 509 17.85 -20.20 -28.63
N SER A 510 17.96 -19.66 -27.41
CA SER A 510 17.42 -20.28 -26.20
C SER A 510 15.92 -20.04 -25.97
N TYR A 511 15.24 -19.29 -26.83
CA TYR A 511 13.83 -18.94 -26.65
C TYR A 511 13.02 -19.34 -27.86
N HIS A 512 12.03 -20.20 -27.65
CA HIS A 512 11.08 -20.62 -28.66
C HIS A 512 9.70 -20.05 -28.36
N LEU A 513 9.21 -19.15 -29.21
CA LEU A 513 7.88 -18.57 -29.08
C LEU A 513 6.81 -19.63 -29.32
N LEU A 514 5.99 -19.87 -28.30
CA LEU A 514 4.88 -20.84 -28.37
C LEU A 514 3.55 -20.14 -28.63
N VAL A 515 3.30 -19.01 -27.98
CA VAL A 515 2.05 -18.24 -28.12
C VAL A 515 2.36 -16.75 -28.15
N GLN A 516 1.73 -16.05 -29.09
CA GLN A 516 1.77 -14.58 -29.17
C GLN A 516 0.37 -14.00 -29.06
N GLN A 517 0.22 -13.06 -28.14
CA GLN A 517 -0.98 -12.24 -27.94
C GLN A 517 -0.59 -10.75 -27.94
N PRO A 518 -1.53 -9.80 -28.11
CA PRO A 518 -1.20 -8.37 -28.19
C PRO A 518 -0.38 -7.83 -27.01
N MET A 519 -0.63 -8.36 -25.80
CA MET A 519 0.00 -7.89 -24.56
C MET A 519 0.74 -9.00 -23.80
N ALA A 520 0.90 -10.20 -24.39
CA ALA A 520 1.56 -11.33 -23.76
C ALA A 520 2.24 -12.22 -24.78
N GLU A 521 3.42 -12.71 -24.46
CA GLU A 521 4.17 -13.69 -25.24
C GLU A 521 4.60 -14.82 -24.33
N PHE A 522 4.43 -16.05 -24.80
CA PHE A 522 4.77 -17.24 -24.05
C PHE A 522 5.86 -18.01 -24.78
N TYR A 523 6.95 -18.25 -24.09
CA TYR A 523 8.16 -18.87 -24.63
C TYR A 523 8.49 -20.15 -23.87
N GLU A 524 9.01 -21.12 -24.58
CA GLU A 524 9.83 -22.18 -24.01
C GLU A 524 11.28 -21.71 -23.95
N ILE A 525 11.94 -21.97 -22.83
CA ILE A 525 13.36 -21.63 -22.62
C ILE A 525 14.16 -22.92 -22.73
N GLU A 526 14.99 -23.02 -23.76
CA GLU A 526 16.00 -24.07 -23.79
C GLU A 526 17.18 -23.71 -22.87
N PRO A 527 17.54 -24.62 -21.95
CA PRO A 527 18.71 -24.40 -21.14
C PRO A 527 19.96 -24.41 -22.02
N PRO A 528 20.95 -23.50 -21.77
CA PRO A 528 22.22 -23.56 -22.46
C PRO A 528 22.84 -24.95 -22.29
N ARG A 529 23.34 -25.52 -23.36
CA ARG A 529 23.99 -26.83 -23.41
C ARG A 529 25.23 -26.89 -22.52
#